data_013df713e95f08f251744da74ec62424
#
_entry.id   013df713e95f08f251744da74ec62424
#
_cell.length_a   1.000
_cell.length_b   1.000
_cell.length_c   1.000
_cell.angle_alpha   90.00
_cell.angle_beta   90.00
_cell.angle_gamma   90.00
#
_symmetry.space_group_name_H-M   'P 1'
#
loop_
_entity.id
_entity.type
_entity.pdbx_description
1 polymer ?
#
loop_
_entity_poly.entity_id
_entity_poly.type
_entity_poly.pdbx_seq_one_letter_code
_entity_poly.pdbx_strand_id
1 'polypeptide(L)'
;GIIHKNLSAAEQAAQVAKVKRYESGVLRDPVVITSDTTVRQVMKLSDELGVSGFPVVDAGRVVGIVTGRDLRFETRYDLPVREIMTPRERLITVPDGTTPEEAKALLNKHKLERLLLVNDAFELKGLITVKDITKQLNFPNAARDAAGRLRVGAAVGVGEGTEERVEALV
;
A
#
# COMPACT_ATOMS: atom_id res chain seq x y z
N GLY A 1 10.50 10.82 -12.06
CA GLY A 1 9.81 12.11 -12.22
C GLY A 1 10.36 13.17 -11.26
N ILE A 2 9.95 14.40 -11.46
CA ILE A 2 10.34 15.54 -10.63
C ILE A 2 9.07 16.14 -10.03
N ILE A 3 9.02 16.29 -8.71
CA ILE A 3 7.93 16.94 -8.00
C ILE A 3 8.20 18.44 -7.93
N HIS A 4 7.25 19.24 -8.40
CA HIS A 4 7.42 20.68 -8.51
C HIS A 4 7.40 21.40 -7.15
N LYS A 5 8.07 22.56 -7.05
CA LYS A 5 8.20 23.35 -5.80
C LYS A 5 6.99 24.24 -5.47
N ASN A 6 5.94 24.22 -6.28
CA ASN A 6 4.72 25.03 -6.03
C ASN A 6 3.86 24.49 -4.86
N LEU A 7 4.24 23.36 -4.31
CA LEU A 7 3.70 22.80 -3.08
C LEU A 7 4.42 23.39 -1.86
N SER A 8 3.79 23.37 -0.69
CA SER A 8 4.50 23.59 0.58
C SER A 8 5.59 22.53 0.78
N ALA A 9 6.55 22.77 1.68
CA ALA A 9 7.59 21.77 1.99
C ALA A 9 6.98 20.45 2.45
N ALA A 10 6.00 20.50 3.35
CA ALA A 10 5.31 19.30 3.86
C ALA A 10 4.53 18.55 2.78
N GLU A 11 3.81 19.23 1.91
CA GLU A 11 3.07 18.62 0.80
C GLU A 11 4.02 17.97 -0.21
N GLN A 12 5.13 18.64 -0.54
CA GLN A 12 6.14 18.09 -1.44
C GLN A 12 6.80 16.85 -0.84
N ALA A 13 7.15 16.86 0.44
CA ALA A 13 7.67 15.71 1.18
C ALA A 13 6.67 14.55 1.19
N ALA A 14 5.39 14.82 1.41
CA ALA A 14 4.34 13.79 1.35
C ALA A 14 4.24 13.14 -0.05
N GLN A 15 4.43 13.89 -1.13
CA GLN A 15 4.48 13.32 -2.48
C GLN A 15 5.72 12.45 -2.70
N VAL A 16 6.89 12.87 -2.18
CA VAL A 16 8.12 12.04 -2.22
C VAL A 16 7.89 10.73 -1.44
N ALA A 17 7.38 10.81 -0.22
CA ALA A 17 7.06 9.64 0.60
C ALA A 17 6.10 8.69 -0.11
N LYS A 18 5.08 9.21 -0.80
CA LYS A 18 4.13 8.42 -1.58
C LYS A 18 4.82 7.62 -2.70
N VAL A 19 5.83 8.20 -3.38
CA VAL A 19 6.61 7.49 -4.39
C VAL A 19 7.51 6.42 -3.74
N LYS A 20 8.08 6.71 -2.57
CA LYS A 20 9.01 5.83 -1.84
C LYS A 20 8.33 4.68 -1.09
N ARG A 21 7.01 4.67 -0.96
CA ARG A 21 6.25 3.57 -0.33
C ARG A 21 6.42 2.21 -1.03
N TYR A 22 6.74 2.23 -2.33
CA TYR A 22 6.90 1.01 -3.11
C TYR A 22 8.36 0.62 -3.19
N GLU A 23 8.69 -0.50 -2.58
CA GLU A 23 10.00 -1.12 -2.60
C GLU A 23 9.94 -2.43 -3.38
N SER A 24 10.64 -2.52 -4.50
CA SER A 24 10.66 -3.72 -5.35
C SER A 24 9.27 -4.27 -5.73
N GLY A 25 8.28 -3.39 -5.90
CA GLY A 25 6.89 -3.79 -6.22
C GLY A 25 6.04 -4.16 -5.01
N VAL A 26 6.58 -4.04 -3.81
CA VAL A 26 5.88 -4.24 -2.54
C VAL A 26 5.51 -2.89 -1.95
N LEU A 27 4.26 -2.71 -1.57
CA LEU A 27 3.82 -1.59 -0.75
C LEU A 27 4.16 -1.91 0.71
N ARG A 28 5.22 -1.31 1.25
CA ARG A 28 5.75 -1.62 2.58
C ARG A 28 4.91 -1.08 3.73
N ASP A 29 4.17 -0.03 3.49
CA ASP A 29 3.32 0.61 4.50
C ASP A 29 1.89 0.77 3.95
N PRO A 30 1.13 -0.33 3.83
CA PRO A 30 -0.26 -0.26 3.40
C PRO A 30 -1.13 0.35 4.50
N VAL A 31 -2.21 1.01 4.09
CA VAL A 31 -3.23 1.48 5.02
C VAL A 31 -3.92 0.27 5.65
N VAL A 32 -3.88 0.18 6.96
CA VAL A 32 -4.51 -0.90 7.74
C VAL A 32 -5.74 -0.41 8.48
N ILE A 33 -6.64 -1.32 8.79
CA ILE A 33 -7.83 -1.09 9.63
C ILE A 33 -7.89 -2.16 10.72
N THR A 34 -8.72 -1.95 11.73
CA THR A 34 -9.01 -2.97 12.76
C THR A 34 -10.29 -3.74 12.44
N SER A 35 -10.48 -4.89 13.04
CA SER A 35 -11.67 -5.73 12.84
C SER A 35 -12.97 -5.06 13.29
N ASP A 36 -12.90 -4.09 14.20
CA ASP A 36 -14.04 -3.30 14.70
C ASP A 36 -14.36 -2.07 13.82
N THR A 37 -13.50 -1.73 12.86
CA THR A 37 -13.78 -0.65 11.91
C THR A 37 -15.08 -0.92 11.16
N THR A 38 -15.97 0.07 11.07
CA THR A 38 -17.26 -0.15 10.39
C THR A 38 -17.12 -0.10 8.86
N VAL A 39 -18.02 -0.75 8.15
CA VAL A 39 -18.12 -0.70 6.69
C VAL A 39 -18.14 0.73 6.19
N ARG A 40 -18.91 1.61 6.82
CA ARG A 40 -19.00 3.05 6.51
C ARG A 40 -17.64 3.74 6.56
N GLN A 41 -16.87 3.47 7.63
CA GLN A 41 -15.53 4.06 7.80
C GLN A 41 -14.57 3.58 6.72
N VAL A 42 -14.63 2.28 6.37
CA VAL A 42 -13.77 1.73 5.30
C VAL A 42 -14.13 2.31 3.93
N MET A 43 -15.42 2.46 3.64
CA MET A 43 -15.84 3.10 2.38
C MET A 43 -15.35 4.54 2.28
N LYS A 44 -15.46 5.31 3.36
CA LYS A 44 -14.93 6.67 3.44
C LYS A 44 -13.43 6.71 3.21
N LEU A 45 -12.66 5.85 3.88
CA LEU A 45 -11.21 5.71 3.66
C LEU A 45 -10.87 5.32 2.23
N SER A 46 -11.66 4.43 1.63
CA SER A 46 -11.50 4.01 0.23
C SER A 46 -11.63 5.18 -0.73
N ASP A 47 -12.64 6.02 -0.55
CA ASP A 47 -12.89 7.20 -1.37
C ASP A 47 -11.83 8.28 -1.18
N GLU A 48 -11.46 8.58 0.07
CA GLU A 48 -10.47 9.61 0.41
C GLU A 48 -9.06 9.26 -0.08
N LEU A 49 -8.66 7.98 0.04
CA LEU A 49 -7.30 7.53 -0.26
C LEU A 49 -7.15 6.89 -1.65
N GLY A 50 -8.24 6.62 -2.34
CA GLY A 50 -8.24 5.89 -3.62
C GLY A 50 -7.71 4.45 -3.48
N VAL A 51 -7.91 3.82 -2.31
CA VAL A 51 -7.46 2.46 -1.98
C VAL A 51 -8.66 1.54 -1.92
N SER A 52 -8.57 0.36 -2.54
CA SER A 52 -9.67 -0.61 -2.61
C SER A 52 -9.39 -1.93 -1.90
N GLY A 53 -8.45 -1.94 -0.97
CA GLY A 53 -8.15 -3.14 -0.18
C GLY A 53 -7.35 -2.80 1.05
N PHE A 54 -7.83 -3.28 2.19
CA PHE A 54 -7.32 -2.95 3.52
C PHE A 54 -6.98 -4.22 4.28
N PRO A 55 -5.71 -4.45 4.62
CA PRO A 55 -5.37 -5.46 5.61
C PRO A 55 -6.05 -5.13 6.94
N VAL A 56 -6.63 -6.14 7.58
CA VAL A 56 -7.24 -6.02 8.91
C VAL A 56 -6.23 -6.52 9.93
N VAL A 57 -5.84 -5.66 10.86
CA VAL A 57 -4.78 -5.93 11.83
C VAL A 57 -5.28 -5.64 13.23
N ASP A 58 -5.26 -6.65 14.11
CA ASP A 58 -5.57 -6.53 15.51
C ASP A 58 -4.37 -6.96 16.35
N ALA A 59 -4.05 -6.21 17.39
CA ALA A 59 -2.90 -6.46 18.27
C ALA A 59 -1.58 -6.73 17.49
N GLY A 60 -1.35 -5.99 16.39
CA GLY A 60 -0.16 -6.11 15.55
C GLY A 60 -0.15 -7.31 14.58
N ARG A 61 -1.18 -8.13 14.54
CA ARG A 61 -1.28 -9.32 13.68
C ARG A 61 -2.38 -9.19 12.65
N VAL A 62 -2.13 -9.72 11.46
CA VAL A 62 -3.14 -9.79 10.41
C VAL A 62 -4.22 -10.79 10.81
N VAL A 63 -5.47 -10.33 10.85
CA VAL A 63 -6.65 -11.15 11.13
C VAL A 63 -7.56 -11.31 9.91
N GLY A 64 -7.36 -10.53 8.86
CA GLY A 64 -8.15 -10.62 7.64
C GLY A 64 -7.75 -9.59 6.57
N ILE A 65 -8.55 -9.51 5.54
CA ILE A 65 -8.50 -8.47 4.50
C ILE A 65 -9.91 -8.07 4.08
N VAL A 66 -10.14 -6.78 3.89
CA VAL A 66 -11.35 -6.24 3.25
C VAL A 66 -10.97 -5.69 1.89
N THR A 67 -11.74 -6.02 0.88
CA THR A 67 -11.50 -5.59 -0.51
C THR A 67 -12.73 -4.89 -1.09
N GLY A 68 -12.57 -4.20 -2.22
CA GLY A 68 -13.70 -3.60 -2.92
C GLY A 68 -14.77 -4.61 -3.34
N ARG A 69 -14.45 -5.91 -3.43
CA ARG A 69 -15.42 -6.97 -3.69
C ARG A 69 -16.35 -7.16 -2.50
N ASP A 70 -15.80 -7.12 -1.28
CA ASP A 70 -16.56 -7.30 -0.04
C ASP A 70 -17.48 -6.11 0.25
N LEU A 71 -17.04 -4.90 -0.18
CA LEU A 71 -17.78 -3.64 0.03
C LEU A 71 -18.85 -3.36 -1.05
N ARG A 72 -18.70 -3.90 -2.26
CA ARG A 72 -19.44 -3.48 -3.47
C ARG A 72 -20.94 -3.50 -3.32
N PHE A 73 -21.48 -4.50 -2.64
CA PHE A 73 -22.93 -4.69 -2.48
C PHE A 73 -23.34 -4.72 -1.00
N GLU A 74 -22.42 -4.34 -0.09
CA GLU A 74 -22.72 -4.29 1.33
C GLU A 74 -23.56 -3.04 1.65
N THR A 75 -24.71 -3.24 2.27
CA THR A 75 -25.65 -2.18 2.63
C THR A 75 -25.74 -1.95 4.13
N ARG A 76 -25.15 -2.84 4.93
CA ARG A 76 -25.15 -2.77 6.40
C ARG A 76 -23.95 -1.95 6.86
N TYR A 77 -24.00 -0.64 6.67
CA TYR A 77 -22.87 0.28 6.83
C TYR A 77 -22.30 0.36 8.26
N ASP A 78 -23.10 0.02 9.27
CA ASP A 78 -22.69 0.13 10.67
C ASP A 78 -22.13 -1.19 11.23
N LEU A 79 -22.08 -2.26 10.41
CA LEU A 79 -21.40 -3.50 10.79
C LEU A 79 -19.89 -3.32 10.87
N PRO A 80 -19.24 -3.98 11.84
CA PRO A 80 -17.78 -4.09 11.87
C PRO A 80 -17.30 -4.99 10.72
N VAL A 81 -16.13 -4.68 10.18
CA VAL A 81 -15.59 -5.41 9.01
C VAL A 81 -15.28 -6.88 9.27
N ARG A 82 -15.14 -7.32 10.52
CA ARG A 82 -15.01 -8.75 10.87
C ARG A 82 -16.14 -9.61 10.32
N GLU A 83 -17.33 -9.04 10.12
CA GLU A 83 -18.49 -9.76 9.60
C GLU A 83 -18.45 -10.00 8.08
N ILE A 84 -17.63 -9.22 7.36
CA ILE A 84 -17.58 -9.26 5.89
C ILE A 84 -16.20 -9.55 5.32
N MET A 85 -15.13 -9.39 6.12
CA MET A 85 -13.76 -9.59 5.67
C MET A 85 -13.49 -11.05 5.26
N THR A 86 -12.48 -11.25 4.43
CA THR A 86 -11.86 -12.56 4.29
C THR A 86 -11.01 -12.83 5.53
N PRO A 87 -11.37 -13.78 6.40
CA PRO A 87 -10.66 -14.02 7.65
C PRO A 87 -9.33 -14.74 7.43
N ARG A 88 -8.47 -14.71 8.45
CA ARG A 88 -7.09 -15.23 8.44
C ARG A 88 -6.97 -16.64 7.88
N GLU A 89 -7.88 -17.54 8.24
CA GLU A 89 -7.86 -18.95 7.86
C GLU A 89 -8.02 -19.17 6.36
N ARG A 90 -8.58 -18.17 5.67
CA ARG A 90 -8.81 -18.18 4.21
C ARG A 90 -7.84 -17.28 3.44
N LEU A 91 -6.92 -16.62 4.14
CA LEU A 91 -5.92 -15.77 3.48
C LEU A 91 -4.87 -16.62 2.78
N ILE A 92 -4.51 -16.19 1.59
CA ILE A 92 -3.27 -16.61 0.94
C ILE A 92 -2.24 -15.52 1.20
N THR A 93 -1.22 -15.85 1.97
CA THR A 93 -0.15 -14.94 2.35
C THR A 93 1.20 -15.45 1.84
N VAL A 94 2.19 -14.60 1.80
CA VAL A 94 3.55 -14.93 1.40
C VAL A 94 4.55 -14.36 2.40
N PRO A 95 5.73 -14.98 2.56
CA PRO A 95 6.79 -14.42 3.39
C PRO A 95 7.40 -13.17 2.74
N ASP A 96 8.06 -12.35 3.57
CA ASP A 96 8.88 -11.26 3.06
C ASP A 96 10.05 -11.82 2.22
N GLY A 97 10.37 -11.14 1.11
CA GLY A 97 11.36 -11.63 0.15
C GLY A 97 10.79 -12.49 -0.99
N THR A 98 9.48 -12.76 -1.00
CA THR A 98 8.82 -13.43 -2.15
C THR A 98 9.08 -12.64 -3.44
N THR A 99 9.51 -13.35 -4.47
CA THR A 99 9.80 -12.74 -5.78
C THR A 99 8.53 -12.31 -6.50
N PRO A 100 8.60 -11.32 -7.42
CA PRO A 100 7.47 -10.92 -8.24
C PRO A 100 6.87 -12.07 -9.05
N GLU A 101 7.70 -13.00 -9.53
CA GLU A 101 7.31 -14.17 -10.32
C GLU A 101 6.48 -15.14 -9.47
N GLU A 102 6.93 -15.46 -8.25
CA GLU A 102 6.20 -16.29 -7.30
C GLU A 102 4.86 -15.64 -6.90
N ALA A 103 4.88 -14.35 -6.58
CA ALA A 103 3.67 -13.60 -6.27
C ALA A 103 2.67 -13.62 -7.42
N LYS A 104 3.13 -13.42 -8.68
CA LYS A 104 2.31 -13.48 -9.89
C LYS A 104 1.68 -14.86 -10.06
N ALA A 105 2.44 -15.92 -9.85
CA ALA A 105 1.94 -17.29 -9.95
C ALA A 105 0.81 -17.56 -8.95
N LEU A 106 0.97 -17.14 -7.68
CA LEU A 106 -0.03 -17.27 -6.64
C LEU A 106 -1.28 -16.43 -6.90
N LEU A 107 -1.11 -15.16 -7.29
CA LEU A 107 -2.23 -14.28 -7.66
C LEU A 107 -3.06 -14.90 -8.79
N ASN A 108 -2.41 -15.45 -9.82
CA ASN A 108 -3.10 -16.09 -10.94
C ASN A 108 -3.78 -17.41 -10.51
N LYS A 109 -3.07 -18.27 -9.78
CA LYS A 109 -3.58 -19.56 -9.31
C LYS A 109 -4.84 -19.41 -8.46
N HIS A 110 -4.85 -18.45 -7.55
CA HIS A 110 -5.94 -18.24 -6.59
C HIS A 110 -6.94 -17.16 -7.05
N LYS A 111 -6.75 -16.55 -8.24
CA LYS A 111 -7.58 -15.46 -8.80
C LYS A 111 -7.70 -14.28 -7.84
N LEU A 112 -6.60 -13.94 -7.20
CA LEU A 112 -6.49 -12.83 -6.26
C LEU A 112 -5.93 -11.58 -6.95
N GLU A 113 -6.29 -10.42 -6.43
CA GLU A 113 -5.73 -9.14 -6.85
C GLU A 113 -4.61 -8.66 -5.93
N ARG A 114 -4.50 -9.25 -4.73
CA ARG A 114 -3.59 -8.85 -3.65
C ARG A 114 -3.07 -10.03 -2.87
N LEU A 115 -1.81 -9.92 -2.42
CA LEU A 115 -1.19 -10.83 -1.45
C LEU A 115 -0.64 -10.02 -0.29
N LEU A 116 -0.89 -10.48 0.91
CA LEU A 116 -0.29 -9.94 2.12
C LEU A 116 1.05 -10.61 2.37
N LEU A 117 2.08 -9.80 2.64
CA LEU A 117 3.37 -10.27 3.12
C LEU A 117 3.33 -10.28 4.63
N VAL A 118 3.63 -11.43 5.23
CA VAL A 118 3.65 -11.60 6.68
C VAL A 118 4.92 -12.32 7.12
N ASN A 119 5.33 -12.10 8.37
CA ASN A 119 6.37 -12.90 9.01
C ASN A 119 5.76 -14.11 9.76
N ASP A 120 6.60 -14.91 10.41
CA ASP A 120 6.19 -16.10 11.18
C ASP A 120 5.22 -15.78 12.33
N ALA A 121 5.29 -14.57 12.89
CA ALA A 121 4.35 -14.06 13.89
C ALA A 121 3.02 -13.56 13.31
N PHE A 122 2.85 -13.65 11.97
CA PHE A 122 1.72 -13.14 11.21
C PHE A 122 1.55 -11.61 11.30
N GLU A 123 2.64 -10.89 11.49
CA GLU A 123 2.69 -9.45 11.40
C GLU A 123 2.79 -9.02 9.93
N LEU A 124 2.08 -7.94 9.57
CA LEU A 124 2.11 -7.39 8.22
C LEU A 124 3.48 -6.78 7.90
N LYS A 125 4.09 -7.21 6.80
CA LYS A 125 5.36 -6.69 6.26
C LYS A 125 5.19 -5.97 4.92
N GLY A 126 4.02 -6.11 4.29
CA GLY A 126 3.71 -5.41 3.06
C GLY A 126 2.51 -5.99 2.32
N LEU A 127 2.25 -5.39 1.18
CA LEU A 127 1.16 -5.76 0.27
C LEU A 127 1.69 -5.77 -1.16
N ILE A 128 1.44 -6.84 -1.90
CA ILE A 128 1.68 -6.93 -3.34
C ILE A 128 0.34 -6.93 -4.07
N THR A 129 0.24 -6.16 -5.14
CA THR A 129 -0.96 -6.16 -6.00
C THR A 129 -0.62 -6.54 -7.44
N VAL A 130 -1.62 -7.05 -8.17
CA VAL A 130 -1.49 -7.29 -9.62
C VAL A 130 -1.04 -6.03 -10.34
N LYS A 131 -1.56 -4.84 -9.94
CA LYS A 131 -1.19 -3.56 -10.55
C LYS A 131 0.30 -3.24 -10.39
N ASP A 132 0.89 -3.58 -9.24
CA ASP A 132 2.29 -3.29 -8.96
C ASP A 132 3.23 -4.20 -9.78
N ILE A 133 2.89 -5.49 -9.89
CA ILE A 133 3.61 -6.42 -10.74
C ILE A 133 3.50 -6.00 -12.21
N THR A 134 2.31 -5.65 -12.67
CA THR A 134 2.09 -5.18 -14.05
C THR A 134 2.91 -3.92 -14.36
N LYS A 135 2.98 -2.97 -13.42
CA LYS A 135 3.83 -1.78 -13.57
C LYS A 135 5.31 -2.13 -13.68
N GLN A 136 5.80 -3.10 -12.92
CA GLN A 136 7.20 -3.54 -13.04
C GLN A 136 7.49 -4.14 -14.42
N LEU A 137 6.60 -4.98 -14.93
CA LEU A 137 6.73 -5.59 -16.25
C LEU A 137 6.65 -4.57 -17.39
N ASN A 138 5.75 -3.59 -17.27
CA ASN A 138 5.56 -2.56 -18.29
C ASN A 138 6.68 -1.49 -18.29
N PHE A 139 7.36 -1.31 -17.16
CA PHE A 139 8.41 -0.31 -16.99
C PHE A 139 9.71 -0.92 -16.43
N PRO A 140 10.35 -1.86 -17.17
CA PRO A 140 11.55 -2.56 -16.69
C PRO A 140 12.75 -1.62 -16.51
N ASN A 141 12.81 -0.53 -17.27
CA ASN A 141 13.88 0.46 -17.24
C ASN A 141 13.62 1.64 -16.28
N ALA A 142 12.63 1.52 -15.38
CA ALA A 142 12.38 2.55 -14.38
C ALA A 142 13.61 2.75 -13.48
N ALA A 143 14.04 4.01 -13.31
CA ALA A 143 15.18 4.34 -12.46
C ALA A 143 14.84 4.04 -10.99
N ARG A 144 15.59 3.12 -10.37
CA ARG A 144 15.39 2.66 -8.98
C ARG A 144 16.65 2.87 -8.16
N ASP A 145 16.50 2.97 -6.84
CA ASP A 145 17.60 2.95 -5.89
C ASP A 145 17.97 1.50 -5.50
N ALA A 146 18.95 1.33 -4.62
CA ALA A 146 19.43 0.02 -4.19
C ALA A 146 18.36 -0.82 -3.47
N ALA A 147 17.35 -0.19 -2.86
CA ALA A 147 16.21 -0.85 -2.23
C ALA A 147 15.07 -1.16 -3.23
N GLY A 148 15.27 -0.90 -4.55
CA GLY A 148 14.26 -1.11 -5.58
C GLY A 148 13.14 -0.06 -5.61
N ARG A 149 13.26 1.03 -4.85
CA ARG A 149 12.30 2.14 -4.84
C ARG A 149 12.55 3.06 -6.02
N LEU A 150 11.49 3.62 -6.58
CA LEU A 150 11.63 4.59 -7.68
C LEU A 150 12.46 5.79 -7.23
N ARG A 151 13.40 6.20 -8.08
CA ARG A 151 14.09 7.49 -7.90
C ARG A 151 13.15 8.62 -8.26
N VAL A 152 13.05 9.61 -7.39
CA VAL A 152 12.25 10.80 -7.56
C VAL A 152 13.10 12.04 -7.30
N GLY A 153 12.97 13.05 -8.14
CA GLY A 153 13.54 14.36 -7.92
C GLY A 153 12.51 15.29 -7.29
N ALA A 154 12.95 16.22 -6.46
CA ALA A 154 12.14 17.30 -5.97
C ALA A 154 12.80 18.62 -6.33
N ALA A 155 12.05 19.54 -6.93
CA ALA A 155 12.56 20.87 -7.27
C ALA A 155 12.62 21.72 -6.02
N VAL A 156 13.78 22.34 -5.77
CA VAL A 156 14.00 23.32 -4.71
C VAL A 156 14.35 24.67 -5.31
N GLY A 157 14.10 25.75 -4.59
CA GLY A 157 14.51 27.09 -4.98
C GLY A 157 15.90 27.45 -4.44
N VAL A 158 16.27 28.69 -4.64
CA VAL A 158 17.37 29.36 -3.95
C VAL A 158 16.76 30.54 -3.17
N GLY A 159 17.11 30.70 -1.90
CA GLY A 159 16.58 31.75 -1.05
C GLY A 159 16.02 31.27 0.28
N GLU A 160 15.27 32.11 0.96
CA GLU A 160 14.68 31.82 2.27
C GLU A 160 13.76 30.61 2.23
N GLY A 161 13.83 29.75 3.26
CA GLY A 161 13.02 28.52 3.38
C GLY A 161 13.53 27.32 2.55
N THR A 162 14.64 27.46 1.80
CA THR A 162 15.19 26.35 1.01
C THR A 162 15.74 25.24 1.91
N GLU A 163 16.45 25.58 2.99
CA GLU A 163 17.04 24.62 3.93
C GLU A 163 15.93 23.78 4.59
N GLU A 164 14.90 24.42 5.14
CA GLU A 164 13.75 23.75 5.73
C GLU A 164 13.06 22.79 4.75
N ARG A 165 12.94 23.19 3.49
CA ARG A 165 12.37 22.33 2.44
C ARG A 165 13.24 21.13 2.15
N VAL A 166 14.57 21.28 2.10
CA VAL A 166 15.51 20.18 1.87
C VAL A 166 15.46 19.20 3.03
N GLU A 167 15.46 19.70 4.27
CA GLU A 167 15.32 18.85 5.48
C GLU A 167 14.02 18.00 5.46
N ALA A 168 12.92 18.59 5.02
CA ALA A 168 11.64 17.88 4.91
C ALA A 168 11.63 16.79 3.82
N LEU A 169 12.53 16.86 2.82
CA LEU A 169 12.59 15.96 1.66
C LEU A 169 13.55 14.77 1.87
N VAL A 170 14.42 14.81 2.87
CA VAL A 170 15.42 13.78 3.17
C VAL A 170 14.90 12.82 4.22
#